data_8b90cc4abfc3f8016374c4fff0e8a2be
#
_entry.id   8b90cc4abfc3f8016374c4fff0e8a2be
#
_cell.length_a   1.000
_cell.length_b   1.000
_cell.length_c   1.000
_cell.angle_alpha   90.00
_cell.angle_beta   90.00
_cell.angle_gamma   90.00
#
_symmetry.space_group_name_H-M   'P 1'
#
loop_
_entity.id
_entity.type
_entity.pdbx_description
1 polymer ?
#
loop_
_entity_poly.entity_id
_entity_poly.type
_entity_poly.pdbx_seq_one_letter_code
_entity_poly.pdbx_strand_id
1 'polypeptide(L)'
;TLKHPKADQNQRQQFQNLIECLEGKLPLIYIDESGFQSESTRTHSYSLQGTRAEGKFNWQLKNCSNVIGAIIENRLLTVGVFNCSVNTEVFECWIEQDLLPKLKESSVLIMDNATFHKGKRLQELVRCAGHYIVWLPRYSPDLNPIENMWSRVKAIRNKFRVKDIDKLFKDYCNDLFSI
;
A
#
# COMPACT_ATOMS: atom_id res chain seq x y z
N THR A 1 -4.90 17.97 -8.32
CA THR A 1 -5.08 16.51 -8.20
C THR A 1 -6.33 16.11 -8.97
N LEU A 2 -6.20 15.19 -9.93
CA LEU A 2 -7.34 14.67 -10.69
C LEU A 2 -8.21 13.81 -9.77
N LYS A 3 -9.47 14.20 -9.60
CA LYS A 3 -10.45 13.43 -8.81
C LYS A 3 -11.18 12.45 -9.73
N HIS A 4 -11.47 11.26 -9.22
CA HIS A 4 -12.25 10.29 -9.98
C HIS A 4 -13.71 10.79 -10.15
N PRO A 5 -14.30 10.74 -11.36
CA PRO A 5 -15.64 11.31 -11.61
C PRO A 5 -16.78 10.64 -10.80
N LYS A 6 -16.58 9.41 -10.33
CA LYS A 6 -17.54 8.68 -9.48
C LYS A 6 -17.32 8.86 -7.97
N ALA A 7 -16.38 9.71 -7.55
CA ALA A 7 -16.11 9.95 -6.13
C ALA A 7 -17.24 10.81 -5.52
N ASP A 8 -17.82 10.35 -4.42
CA ASP A 8 -18.86 11.06 -3.67
C ASP A 8 -18.21 12.14 -2.78
N GLN A 9 -18.48 13.40 -3.05
CA GLN A 9 -17.90 14.54 -2.33
C GLN A 9 -18.37 14.58 -0.87
N ASN A 10 -19.61 14.18 -0.58
CA ASN A 10 -20.14 14.18 0.80
C ASN A 10 -19.42 13.13 1.65
N GLN A 11 -19.25 11.91 1.13
CA GLN A 11 -18.51 10.85 1.81
C GLN A 11 -17.05 11.25 2.03
N ARG A 12 -16.42 11.90 1.07
CA ARG A 12 -15.05 12.39 1.19
C ARG A 12 -14.92 13.45 2.28
N GLN A 13 -15.84 14.42 2.33
CA GLN A 13 -15.83 15.45 3.36
C GLN A 13 -16.08 14.85 4.76
N GLN A 14 -17.00 13.92 4.88
CA GLN A 14 -17.25 13.23 6.14
C GLN A 14 -16.01 12.45 6.62
N PHE A 15 -15.33 11.76 5.71
CA PHE A 15 -14.08 11.08 6.02
C PHE A 15 -12.99 12.06 6.48
N GLN A 16 -12.78 13.16 5.77
CA GLN A 16 -11.79 14.17 6.13
C GLN A 16 -12.07 14.75 7.51
N ASN A 17 -13.32 15.13 7.80
CA ASN A 17 -13.72 15.63 9.11
C ASN A 17 -13.49 14.59 10.22
N LEU A 18 -13.75 13.30 9.94
CA LEU A 18 -13.47 12.22 10.89
C LEU A 18 -11.97 12.10 11.17
N ILE A 19 -11.13 12.10 10.12
CA ILE A 19 -9.67 12.01 10.27
C ILE A 19 -9.14 13.21 11.08
N GLU A 20 -9.56 14.44 10.79
CA GLU A 20 -9.21 15.64 11.55
C GLU A 20 -9.60 15.53 13.03
N CYS A 21 -10.75 14.94 13.33
CA CYS A 21 -11.17 14.71 14.72
C CYS A 21 -10.34 13.65 15.45
N LEU A 22 -9.77 12.69 14.74
CA LEU A 22 -8.98 11.58 15.30
C LEU A 22 -7.49 11.93 15.38
N GLU A 23 -7.01 12.79 14.49
CA GLU A 23 -5.62 13.23 14.43
C GLU A 23 -5.15 13.82 15.76
N GLY A 24 -3.99 13.39 16.24
CA GLY A 24 -3.46 13.77 17.56
C GLY A 24 -4.12 13.11 18.77
N LYS A 25 -5.19 12.30 18.57
CA LYS A 25 -5.83 11.54 19.66
C LYS A 25 -5.51 10.06 19.60
N LEU A 26 -5.44 9.49 18.39
CA LEU A 26 -5.13 8.09 18.14
C LEU A 26 -4.16 7.99 16.96
N PRO A 27 -3.22 7.03 16.98
CA PRO A 27 -2.40 6.73 15.83
C PRO A 27 -3.25 6.31 14.63
N LEU A 28 -3.00 6.93 13.47
CA LEU A 28 -3.67 6.63 12.22
C LEU A 28 -2.76 5.73 11.37
N ILE A 29 -3.19 4.50 11.14
CA ILE A 29 -2.43 3.48 10.39
C ILE A 29 -3.10 3.28 9.04
N TYR A 30 -2.46 3.71 7.97
CA TYR A 30 -2.96 3.52 6.62
C TYR A 30 -2.40 2.24 6.01
N ILE A 31 -3.28 1.41 5.48
CA ILE A 31 -2.97 0.08 4.95
C ILE A 31 -3.41 -0.01 3.51
N ASP A 32 -2.59 -0.64 2.67
CA ASP A 32 -2.90 -0.85 1.25
C ASP A 32 -2.03 -1.94 0.65
N GLU A 33 -2.43 -2.45 -0.54
CA GLU A 33 -1.68 -3.40 -1.32
C GLU A 33 -1.07 -2.74 -2.56
N SER A 34 0.11 -3.24 -2.94
CA SER A 34 0.75 -2.84 -4.20
C SER A 34 1.36 -4.02 -4.92
N GLY A 35 1.07 -4.13 -6.22
CA GLY A 35 1.70 -5.10 -7.10
C GLY A 35 3.06 -4.62 -7.61
N PHE A 36 4.05 -5.54 -7.61
CA PHE A 36 5.38 -5.34 -8.16
C PHE A 36 5.66 -6.39 -9.24
N GLN A 37 5.62 -5.99 -10.49
CA GLN A 37 5.96 -6.88 -11.60
C GLN A 37 7.45 -7.25 -11.55
N SER A 38 7.81 -8.46 -11.94
CA SER A 38 9.21 -8.95 -11.89
C SER A 38 10.18 -8.15 -12.76
N GLU A 39 9.72 -7.54 -13.83
CA GLU A 39 10.52 -6.63 -14.66
C GLU A 39 10.01 -5.19 -14.55
N SER A 40 10.92 -4.26 -14.23
CA SER A 40 10.64 -2.84 -14.38
C SER A 40 10.68 -2.49 -15.87
N THR A 41 9.55 -2.13 -16.45
CA THR A 41 9.47 -1.66 -17.84
C THR A 41 10.27 -0.37 -17.98
N ARG A 42 11.19 -0.33 -18.93
CA ARG A 42 11.84 0.95 -19.31
C ARG A 42 10.78 1.85 -19.94
N THR A 43 10.57 3.02 -19.37
CA THR A 43 9.65 4.02 -19.92
C THR A 43 10.28 4.85 -21.04
N HIS A 44 11.62 4.86 -21.11
CA HIS A 44 12.38 5.63 -22.09
C HIS A 44 13.56 4.80 -22.62
N SER A 45 13.85 4.94 -23.89
CA SER A 45 15.06 4.40 -24.54
C SER A 45 15.57 5.41 -25.56
N TYR A 46 16.88 5.34 -25.85
CA TYR A 46 17.54 6.18 -26.83
C TYR A 46 17.86 5.34 -28.08
N SER A 47 17.68 5.93 -29.24
CA SER A 47 18.09 5.37 -30.54
C SER A 47 18.72 6.45 -31.39
N LEU A 48 19.42 6.08 -32.42
CA LEU A 48 19.91 7.05 -33.42
C LEU A 48 18.74 7.77 -34.07
N GLN A 49 18.94 9.03 -34.42
CA GLN A 49 17.93 9.85 -35.08
C GLN A 49 17.41 9.14 -36.34
N GLY A 50 16.09 8.98 -36.47
CA GLY A 50 15.46 8.28 -37.57
C GLY A 50 15.31 6.77 -37.40
N THR A 51 15.80 6.18 -36.29
CA THR A 51 15.59 4.78 -35.97
C THR A 51 14.64 4.59 -34.77
N ARG A 52 13.91 3.49 -34.75
CA ARG A 52 13.01 3.15 -33.62
C ARG A 52 13.81 2.48 -32.52
N ALA A 53 13.63 2.92 -31.29
CA ALA A 53 14.17 2.24 -30.14
C ALA A 53 13.39 0.95 -29.88
N GLU A 54 14.05 -0.22 -30.04
CA GLU A 54 13.43 -1.52 -29.80
C GLU A 54 13.77 -2.02 -28.39
N GLY A 55 12.76 -2.48 -27.65
CA GLY A 55 12.90 -3.13 -26.36
C GLY A 55 12.35 -4.55 -26.41
N LYS A 56 13.08 -5.51 -25.83
CA LYS A 56 12.55 -6.87 -25.62
C LYS A 56 11.82 -6.90 -24.28
N PHE A 57 10.55 -7.26 -24.30
CA PHE A 57 9.72 -7.47 -23.11
C PHE A 57 9.30 -8.94 -23.08
N ASN A 58 9.55 -9.62 -21.98
CA ASN A 58 9.14 -11.02 -21.83
C ASN A 58 7.71 -11.08 -21.30
N TRP A 59 6.73 -11.25 -22.18
CA TRP A 59 5.31 -11.35 -21.86
C TRP A 59 4.93 -12.61 -21.03
N GLN A 60 5.84 -13.58 -20.93
CA GLN A 60 5.60 -14.84 -20.20
C GLN A 60 5.97 -14.76 -18.72
N LEU A 61 6.67 -13.71 -18.28
CA LEU A 61 6.99 -13.52 -16.87
C LEU A 61 5.75 -13.03 -16.11
N LYS A 62 4.96 -13.97 -15.62
CA LYS A 62 3.79 -13.72 -14.75
C LYS A 62 4.15 -13.52 -13.28
N ASN A 63 5.42 -13.43 -12.92
CA ASN A 63 5.84 -13.28 -11.54
C ASN A 63 5.59 -11.83 -11.09
N CYS A 64 4.46 -11.63 -10.47
CA CYS A 64 4.13 -10.40 -9.74
C CYS A 64 4.23 -10.72 -8.25
N SER A 65 5.07 -9.98 -7.53
CA SER A 65 5.04 -10.00 -6.07
C SER A 65 4.00 -8.99 -5.61
N ASN A 66 3.12 -9.40 -4.71
CA ASN A 66 2.18 -8.52 -4.07
C ASN A 66 2.74 -8.11 -2.70
N VAL A 67 2.58 -6.85 -2.35
CA VAL A 67 3.06 -6.31 -1.09
C VAL A 67 1.88 -5.70 -0.35
N ILE A 68 1.70 -6.10 0.90
CA ILE A 68 0.81 -5.41 1.83
C ILE A 68 1.69 -4.53 2.70
N GLY A 69 1.31 -3.29 2.91
CA GLY A 69 2.04 -2.37 3.77
C GLY A 69 1.15 -1.57 4.69
N ALA A 70 1.71 -1.17 5.81
CA ALA A 70 1.12 -0.22 6.73
C ALA A 70 2.06 0.95 6.95
N ILE A 71 1.53 2.16 6.99
CA ILE A 71 2.27 3.37 7.33
C ILE A 71 1.67 4.05 8.55
N ILE A 72 2.54 4.70 9.31
CA ILE A 72 2.22 5.64 10.38
C ILE A 72 3.04 6.91 10.13
N GLU A 73 2.45 8.10 10.26
CA GLU A 73 3.15 9.38 10.12
C GLU A 73 4.02 9.48 8.85
N ASN A 74 3.51 8.97 7.73
CA ASN A 74 4.23 8.90 6.44
C ASN A 74 5.51 8.03 6.43
N ARG A 75 5.67 7.12 7.38
CA ARG A 75 6.74 6.13 7.44
C ARG A 75 6.17 4.72 7.42
N LEU A 76 6.91 3.78 6.82
CA LEU A 76 6.53 2.37 6.83
C LEU A 76 6.61 1.83 8.27
N LEU A 77 5.52 1.29 8.76
CA LEU A 77 5.46 0.54 10.02
C LEU A 77 5.85 -0.93 9.77
N THR A 78 5.25 -1.52 8.75
CA THR A 78 5.56 -2.89 8.34
C THR A 78 5.18 -3.14 6.89
N VAL A 79 5.80 -4.16 6.29
CA VAL A 79 5.47 -4.67 4.95
C VAL A 79 5.53 -6.19 4.94
N GLY A 80 4.58 -6.82 4.24
CA GLY A 80 4.61 -8.24 3.89
C GLY A 80 4.76 -8.41 2.39
N VAL A 81 5.69 -9.25 1.95
CA VAL A 81 5.92 -9.58 0.53
C VAL A 81 5.38 -10.96 0.24
N PHE A 82 4.53 -11.09 -0.76
CA PHE A 82 3.82 -12.32 -1.10
C PHE A 82 4.03 -12.66 -2.59
N ASN A 83 4.41 -13.90 -2.87
CA ASN A 83 4.54 -14.43 -4.23
C ASN A 83 3.24 -15.06 -4.75
N CYS A 84 2.14 -14.82 -4.05
CA CYS A 84 0.79 -15.25 -4.41
C CYS A 84 -0.16 -14.05 -4.47
N SER A 85 -1.37 -14.26 -4.99
CA SER A 85 -2.43 -13.27 -4.90
C SER A 85 -2.85 -13.06 -3.45
N VAL A 86 -2.97 -11.80 -3.03
CA VAL A 86 -3.53 -11.46 -1.73
C VAL A 86 -5.05 -11.72 -1.77
N ASN A 87 -5.49 -12.62 -0.94
CA ASN A 87 -6.90 -12.89 -0.69
C ASN A 87 -7.25 -12.53 0.76
N THR A 88 -8.51 -12.71 1.14
CA THR A 88 -9.00 -12.40 2.51
C THR A 88 -8.17 -13.10 3.59
N GLU A 89 -7.85 -14.39 3.40
CA GLU A 89 -7.14 -15.18 4.39
C GLU A 89 -5.69 -14.70 4.58
N VAL A 90 -4.99 -14.41 3.47
CA VAL A 90 -3.62 -13.87 3.51
C VAL A 90 -3.60 -12.50 4.18
N PHE A 91 -4.57 -11.65 3.87
CA PHE A 91 -4.68 -10.32 4.45
C PHE A 91 -4.97 -10.39 5.96
N GLU A 92 -5.96 -11.18 6.37
CA GLU A 92 -6.31 -11.37 7.78
C GLU A 92 -5.15 -11.96 8.59
N CYS A 93 -4.45 -12.96 8.03
CA CYS A 93 -3.28 -13.56 8.65
C CYS A 93 -2.14 -12.53 8.83
N TRP A 94 -1.89 -11.69 7.83
CA TRP A 94 -0.88 -10.64 7.92
C TRP A 94 -1.27 -9.58 8.96
N ILE A 95 -2.53 -9.16 9.02
CA ILE A 95 -3.02 -8.26 10.08
C ILE A 95 -2.78 -8.88 11.46
N GLU A 96 -3.19 -10.13 11.67
CA GLU A 96 -3.13 -10.82 12.95
C GLU A 96 -1.69 -11.07 13.42
N GLN A 97 -0.83 -11.54 12.51
CA GLN A 97 0.50 -12.04 12.89
C GLN A 97 1.61 -10.98 12.75
N ASP A 98 1.45 -9.99 11.90
CA ASP A 98 2.51 -9.02 11.62
C ASP A 98 2.13 -7.59 12.06
N LEU A 99 0.95 -7.09 11.70
CA LEU A 99 0.59 -5.70 11.99
C LEU A 99 0.18 -5.50 13.45
N LEU A 100 -0.83 -6.24 13.94
CA LEU A 100 -1.38 -6.03 15.29
C LEU A 100 -0.33 -6.12 16.41
N PRO A 101 0.64 -7.06 16.39
CA PRO A 101 1.69 -7.12 17.41
C PRO A 101 2.61 -5.90 17.46
N LYS A 102 2.66 -5.10 16.40
CA LYS A 102 3.49 -3.88 16.31
C LYS A 102 2.77 -2.63 16.81
N LEU A 103 1.46 -2.70 17.00
CA LEU A 103 0.65 -1.59 17.51
C LEU A 103 0.70 -1.58 19.05
N LYS A 104 1.37 -0.59 19.60
CA LYS A 104 1.60 -0.47 21.06
C LYS A 104 0.43 0.13 21.82
N GLU A 105 -0.44 0.84 21.13
CA GLU A 105 -1.58 1.55 21.70
C GLU A 105 -2.80 1.47 20.78
N SER A 106 -3.98 1.78 21.31
CA SER A 106 -5.23 1.80 20.55
C SER A 106 -5.08 2.71 19.31
N SER A 107 -5.29 2.15 18.13
CA SER A 107 -5.02 2.79 16.85
C SER A 107 -6.20 2.68 15.91
N VAL A 108 -6.25 3.53 14.91
CA VAL A 108 -7.26 3.50 13.84
C VAL A 108 -6.61 2.95 12.57
N LEU A 109 -7.08 1.79 12.12
CA LEU A 109 -6.66 1.16 10.87
C LEU A 109 -7.53 1.70 9.73
N ILE A 110 -6.89 2.35 8.78
CA ILE A 110 -7.55 2.99 7.63
C ILE A 110 -7.15 2.21 6.38
N MET A 111 -8.13 1.67 5.69
CA MET A 111 -7.92 0.85 4.49
C MET A 111 -9.00 1.11 3.45
N ASP A 112 -8.75 0.67 2.23
CA ASP A 112 -9.72 0.82 1.16
C ASP A 112 -10.98 -0.03 1.40
N ASN A 113 -12.01 0.26 0.63
CA ASN A 113 -13.32 -0.36 0.75
C ASN A 113 -13.46 -1.61 -0.15
N ALA A 114 -12.37 -2.38 -0.34
CA ALA A 114 -12.41 -3.61 -1.12
C ALA A 114 -13.28 -4.68 -0.45
N THR A 115 -13.90 -5.52 -1.25
CA THR A 115 -14.84 -6.54 -0.74
C THR A 115 -14.16 -7.56 0.18
N PHE A 116 -12.91 -7.89 -0.09
CA PHE A 116 -12.15 -8.86 0.71
C PHE A 116 -11.67 -8.29 2.06
N HIS A 117 -11.63 -6.96 2.24
CA HIS A 117 -11.36 -6.32 3.53
C HIS A 117 -12.54 -6.33 4.50
N LYS A 118 -13.79 -6.57 4.02
CA LYS A 118 -15.02 -6.46 4.82
C LYS A 118 -15.41 -7.72 5.58
N GLY A 119 -14.51 -8.67 5.72
CA GLY A 119 -14.76 -9.90 6.49
C GLY A 119 -15.17 -9.59 7.94
N LYS A 120 -16.18 -10.29 8.46
CA LYS A 120 -16.56 -10.18 9.88
C LYS A 120 -15.38 -10.54 10.78
N ARG A 121 -14.60 -11.53 10.37
CA ARG A 121 -13.42 -11.98 11.10
C ARG A 121 -12.38 -10.87 11.27
N LEU A 122 -12.07 -10.13 10.21
CA LEU A 122 -11.15 -8.99 10.28
C LEU A 122 -11.62 -7.94 11.29
N GLN A 123 -12.91 -7.59 11.24
CA GLN A 123 -13.47 -6.59 12.16
C GLN A 123 -13.41 -7.08 13.62
N GLU A 124 -13.67 -8.37 13.86
CA GLU A 124 -13.56 -8.97 15.19
C GLU A 124 -12.11 -9.01 15.67
N LEU A 125 -11.15 -9.41 14.82
CA LEU A 125 -9.72 -9.43 15.15
C LEU A 125 -9.23 -8.05 15.59
N VAL A 126 -9.50 -7.03 14.80
CA VAL A 126 -9.06 -5.66 15.08
C VAL A 126 -9.73 -5.13 16.35
N ARG A 127 -11.04 -5.37 16.53
CA ARG A 127 -11.79 -4.93 17.70
C ARG A 127 -11.31 -5.66 18.98
N CYS A 128 -11.07 -6.97 18.93
CA CYS A 128 -10.57 -7.73 20.07
C CYS A 128 -9.14 -7.31 20.48
N ALA A 129 -8.34 -6.84 19.53
CA ALA A 129 -7.03 -6.25 19.80
C ALA A 129 -7.10 -4.81 20.33
N GLY A 130 -8.29 -4.20 20.46
CA GLY A 130 -8.46 -2.86 21.01
C GLY A 130 -8.26 -1.72 20.01
N HIS A 131 -8.36 -2.02 18.71
CA HIS A 131 -8.20 -1.06 17.63
C HIS A 131 -9.52 -0.81 16.88
N TYR A 132 -9.53 0.20 16.03
CA TYR A 132 -10.70 0.62 15.24
C TYR A 132 -10.40 0.49 13.74
N ILE A 133 -11.45 0.28 12.94
CA ILE A 133 -11.35 0.30 11.46
C ILE A 133 -12.14 1.48 10.93
N VAL A 134 -11.52 2.22 10.00
CA VAL A 134 -12.16 3.27 9.21
C VAL A 134 -11.93 2.98 7.74
N TRP A 135 -13.02 3.01 6.95
CA TRP A 135 -12.96 2.73 5.53
C TRP A 135 -12.77 4.00 4.72
N LEU A 136 -11.85 3.97 3.77
CA LEU A 136 -11.71 5.04 2.78
C LEU A 136 -12.99 5.17 1.94
N PRO A 137 -13.37 6.37 1.55
CA PRO A 137 -14.44 6.56 0.57
C PRO A 137 -14.09 5.89 -0.75
N ARG A 138 -15.10 5.37 -1.44
CA ARG A 138 -14.90 4.74 -2.75
C ARG A 138 -14.29 5.73 -3.74
N TYR A 139 -13.40 5.24 -4.61
CA TYR A 139 -12.74 6.03 -5.65
C TYR A 139 -11.94 7.23 -5.11
N SER A 140 -11.32 7.08 -3.96
CA SER A 140 -10.57 8.15 -3.29
C SER A 140 -9.14 7.73 -2.88
N PRO A 141 -8.32 7.21 -3.80
CA PRO A 141 -6.93 6.82 -3.48
C PRO A 141 -6.07 8.02 -3.05
N ASP A 142 -6.43 9.24 -3.48
CA ASP A 142 -5.77 10.48 -3.08
C ASP A 142 -5.94 10.82 -1.58
N LEU A 143 -6.88 10.19 -0.89
CA LEU A 143 -7.04 10.27 0.57
C LEU A 143 -6.23 9.21 1.32
N ASN A 144 -5.50 8.35 0.59
CA ASN A 144 -4.63 7.33 1.18
C ASN A 144 -3.16 7.71 1.02
N PRO A 145 -2.48 8.21 2.07
CA PRO A 145 -1.10 8.65 1.97
C PRO A 145 -0.10 7.53 1.64
N ILE A 146 -0.45 6.26 1.84
CA ILE A 146 0.40 5.12 1.48
C ILE A 146 0.64 5.02 -0.02
N GLU A 147 -0.24 5.56 -0.86
CA GLU A 147 -0.04 5.63 -2.33
C GLU A 147 1.22 6.45 -2.69
N ASN A 148 1.48 7.51 -1.94
CA ASN A 148 2.72 8.27 -2.08
C ASN A 148 3.94 7.45 -1.67
N MET A 149 3.80 6.59 -0.64
CA MET A 149 4.85 5.68 -0.20
C MET A 149 5.15 4.65 -1.30
N TRP A 150 4.12 4.04 -1.90
CA TRP A 150 4.31 3.12 -3.03
C TRP A 150 5.01 3.78 -4.21
N SER A 151 4.67 5.03 -4.51
CA SER A 151 5.34 5.79 -5.57
C SER A 151 6.83 5.97 -5.28
N ARG A 152 7.21 6.29 -4.04
CA ARG A 152 8.61 6.40 -3.59
C ARG A 152 9.35 5.07 -3.69
N VAL A 153 8.75 3.98 -3.19
CA VAL A 153 9.33 2.63 -3.26
C VAL A 153 9.55 2.19 -4.71
N LYS A 154 8.56 2.41 -5.58
CA LYS A 154 8.67 2.12 -7.02
C LYS A 154 9.75 2.97 -7.71
N ALA A 155 9.91 4.22 -7.32
CA ALA A 155 10.97 5.09 -7.82
C ALA A 155 12.37 4.59 -7.40
N ILE A 156 12.55 4.19 -6.14
CA ILE A 156 13.79 3.59 -5.63
C ILE A 156 14.10 2.30 -6.41
N ARG A 157 13.12 1.41 -6.54
CA ARG A 157 13.26 0.17 -7.31
C ARG A 157 13.75 0.42 -8.74
N ASN A 158 13.13 1.38 -9.43
CA ASN A 158 13.48 1.73 -10.81
C ASN A 158 14.89 2.35 -10.89
N LYS A 159 15.25 3.22 -9.96
CA LYS A 159 16.57 3.86 -9.88
C LYS A 159 17.69 2.82 -9.75
N PHE A 160 17.52 1.87 -8.83
CA PHE A 160 18.53 0.84 -8.54
C PHE A 160 18.33 -0.47 -9.30
N ARG A 161 17.27 -0.56 -10.11
CA ARG A 161 16.90 -1.76 -10.91
C ARG A 161 16.82 -3.03 -10.07
N VAL A 162 16.25 -2.92 -8.88
CA VAL A 162 16.14 -4.04 -7.95
C VAL A 162 15.06 -5.00 -8.45
N LYS A 163 15.42 -6.26 -8.67
CA LYS A 163 14.47 -7.31 -9.11
C LYS A 163 13.80 -7.99 -7.93
N ASP A 164 14.56 -8.26 -6.90
CA ASP A 164 14.12 -8.92 -5.68
C ASP A 164 13.42 -7.90 -4.75
N ILE A 165 12.15 -8.15 -4.45
CA ILE A 165 11.33 -7.22 -3.68
C ILE A 165 11.66 -7.28 -2.17
N ASP A 166 12.01 -8.45 -1.64
CA ASP A 166 12.48 -8.56 -0.26
C ASP A 166 13.76 -7.75 -0.06
N LYS A 167 14.69 -7.88 -1.00
CA LYS A 167 15.94 -7.10 -1.01
C LYS A 167 15.67 -5.60 -1.16
N LEU A 168 14.66 -5.21 -1.96
CA LEU A 168 14.27 -3.80 -2.10
C LEU A 168 13.92 -3.18 -0.76
N PHE A 169 13.07 -3.83 0.01
CA PHE A 169 12.66 -3.30 1.33
C PHE A 169 13.78 -3.38 2.36
N LYS A 170 14.55 -4.46 2.36
CA LYS A 170 15.61 -4.70 3.34
C LYS A 170 16.83 -3.79 3.16
N ASP A 171 17.27 -3.55 1.92
CA ASP A 171 18.55 -2.90 1.65
C ASP A 171 18.42 -1.47 1.12
N TYR A 172 17.27 -1.11 0.51
CA TYR A 172 17.11 0.16 -0.22
C TYR A 172 16.02 1.06 0.36
N CYS A 173 15.14 0.52 1.16
CA CYS A 173 14.00 1.26 1.73
C CYS A 173 14.09 1.43 3.25
N ASN A 174 15.21 1.12 3.89
CA ASN A 174 15.38 1.21 5.35
C ASN A 174 15.03 2.60 5.91
N ASP A 175 15.41 3.67 5.21
CA ASP A 175 15.12 5.04 5.62
C ASP A 175 13.62 5.40 5.59
N LEU A 176 12.79 4.56 4.98
CA LEU A 176 11.36 4.76 4.90
C LEU A 176 10.61 4.19 6.12
N PHE A 177 11.25 3.29 6.89
CA PHE A 177 10.63 2.69 8.07
C PHE A 177 10.62 3.64 9.28
N SER A 178 9.61 3.47 10.13
CA SER A 178 9.59 4.06 11.48
C SER A 178 10.60 3.28 12.34
N ILE A 179 11.44 4.01 13.05
CA ILE A 179 12.40 3.46 14.01
C ILE A 179 11.69 3.11 15.31
#